data_f43bf86b1c9fc28cb9e591f7111ef038
#
_entry.id   f43bf86b1c9fc28cb9e591f7111ef038
#
_cell.length_a   1.000
_cell.length_b   1.000
_cell.length_c   1.000
_cell.angle_alpha   90.00
_cell.angle_beta   90.00
_cell.angle_gamma   90.00
#
_symmetry.space_group_name_H-M   'P 1'
#
loop_
_entity.id
_entity.type
_entity.pdbx_description
1 polymer ?
#
loop_
_entity_poly.entity_id
_entity_poly.type
_entity_poly.pdbx_seq_one_letter_code
_entity_poly.pdbx_strand_id
1 'polypeptide(L)'
;APQRPVVILDIDEQSLRKLGQWPWPRTRVADLITRLTDLGAVVIAFDVIFAEPDRLSPVLAAEVFRDLDEETRNKLRALPSNDQVMADAIRQSKVVLGETGLPIVVPQSGAQPPAVGIAALGSDPKPFLFSFPGLLRNIPVLDNAAAGRGLFSIRSERDGIIRRVPTVMLAQDTIKPSLTFEMLRVVT
;
A
#
# COMPACT_ATOMS: atom_id res chain seq x y z
N ALA A 1 22.27 5.58 -22.71
CA ALA A 1 22.32 5.53 -21.25
C ALA A 1 21.90 4.13 -20.81
N PRO A 2 22.55 3.51 -19.81
CA PRO A 2 22.07 2.24 -19.29
C PRO A 2 20.64 2.44 -18.78
N GLN A 3 19.70 1.66 -19.27
CA GLN A 3 18.33 1.67 -18.76
C GLN A 3 18.40 1.24 -17.30
N ARG A 4 18.00 2.13 -16.40
CA ARG A 4 17.88 1.77 -14.98
C ARG A 4 16.58 0.98 -14.82
N PRO A 5 16.63 -0.29 -14.44
CA PRO A 5 15.43 -1.12 -14.32
C PRO A 5 14.55 -0.69 -13.13
N VAL A 6 15.10 0.07 -12.17
CA VAL A 6 14.40 0.57 -10.98
C VAL A 6 14.59 2.08 -10.87
N VAL A 7 13.49 2.79 -10.65
CA VAL A 7 13.45 4.21 -10.38
C VAL A 7 12.79 4.42 -9.02
N ILE A 8 13.40 5.22 -8.16
CA ILE A 8 12.82 5.65 -6.90
C ILE A 8 12.18 7.01 -7.12
N LEU A 9 10.90 7.11 -6.83
CA LEU A 9 10.14 8.35 -6.83
C LEU A 9 9.91 8.77 -5.38
N ASP A 10 10.65 9.76 -4.93
CA ASP A 10 10.61 10.23 -3.55
C ASP A 10 9.58 11.34 -3.37
N ILE A 11 8.82 11.29 -2.27
CA ILE A 11 7.95 12.38 -1.81
C ILE A 11 8.80 13.30 -0.93
N ASP A 12 9.63 14.09 -1.60
CA ASP A 12 10.59 14.98 -0.96
C ASP A 12 9.98 16.33 -0.54
N GLU A 13 10.76 17.14 0.17
CA GLU A 13 10.33 18.47 0.60
C GLU A 13 9.97 19.41 -0.57
N GLN A 14 10.58 19.24 -1.74
CA GLN A 14 10.24 20.03 -2.91
C GLN A 14 8.83 19.67 -3.42
N SER A 15 8.50 18.38 -3.44
CA SER A 15 7.18 17.88 -3.77
C SER A 15 6.14 18.39 -2.78
N LEU A 16 6.45 18.35 -1.47
CA LEU A 16 5.57 18.85 -0.41
C LEU A 16 5.32 20.36 -0.53
N ARG A 17 6.35 21.16 -0.84
CA ARG A 17 6.18 22.61 -1.07
C ARG A 17 5.30 22.92 -2.28
N LYS A 18 5.37 22.13 -3.34
CA LYS A 18 4.61 22.35 -4.59
C LYS A 18 3.19 21.80 -4.53
N LEU A 19 3.02 20.66 -3.92
CA LEU A 19 1.78 19.88 -3.97
C LEU A 19 1.00 19.90 -2.64
N GLY A 20 1.57 20.50 -1.60
CA GLY A 20 0.99 20.54 -0.26
C GLY A 20 1.44 19.35 0.58
N GLN A 21 1.02 19.38 1.84
CA GLN A 21 1.44 18.48 2.89
C GLN A 21 0.95 17.04 2.63
N TRP A 22 1.78 16.06 2.93
CA TRP A 22 1.39 14.65 2.96
C TRP A 22 0.50 14.35 4.21
N PRO A 23 -0.49 13.45 4.14
CA PRO A 23 -0.86 12.64 2.97
C PRO A 23 -1.69 13.42 1.95
N TRP A 24 -1.36 13.25 0.66
CA TRP A 24 -2.12 13.83 -0.43
C TRP A 24 -3.48 13.12 -0.60
N PRO A 25 -4.49 13.81 -1.20
CA PRO A 25 -5.73 13.17 -1.58
C PRO A 25 -5.48 11.93 -2.45
N ARG A 26 -6.25 10.87 -2.24
CA ARG A 26 -6.11 9.62 -3.01
C ARG A 26 -6.29 9.82 -4.51
N THR A 27 -7.09 10.80 -4.92
CA THR A 27 -7.23 11.18 -6.32
C THR A 27 -5.90 11.61 -6.94
N ARG A 28 -5.08 12.38 -6.21
CA ARG A 28 -3.74 12.77 -6.69
C ARG A 28 -2.78 11.58 -6.78
N VAL A 29 -2.90 10.63 -5.86
CA VAL A 29 -2.12 9.39 -5.93
C VAL A 29 -2.59 8.54 -7.10
N ALA A 30 -3.89 8.51 -7.39
CA ALA A 30 -4.46 7.85 -8.57
C ALA A 30 -3.90 8.44 -9.88
N ASP A 31 -3.86 9.77 -9.98
CA ASP A 31 -3.27 10.48 -11.14
C ASP A 31 -1.78 10.11 -11.31
N LEU A 32 -1.04 10.01 -10.20
CA LEU A 32 0.36 9.58 -10.22
C LEU A 32 0.51 8.14 -10.74
N ILE A 33 -0.32 7.20 -10.27
CA ILE A 33 -0.34 5.81 -10.75
C ILE A 33 -0.60 5.78 -12.25
N THR A 34 -1.64 6.45 -12.71
CA THR A 34 -1.99 6.53 -14.13
C THR A 34 -0.83 7.10 -14.95
N ARG A 35 -0.25 8.20 -14.49
CA ARG A 35 0.87 8.84 -15.19
C ARG A 35 2.11 7.96 -15.29
N LEU A 36 2.46 7.25 -14.22
CA LEU A 36 3.59 6.31 -14.24
C LEU A 36 3.33 5.15 -15.18
N THR A 37 2.11 4.64 -15.22
CA THR A 37 1.69 3.58 -16.14
C THR A 37 1.80 4.04 -17.60
N ASP A 38 1.31 5.24 -17.92
CA ASP A 38 1.42 5.85 -19.26
C ASP A 38 2.87 6.06 -19.70
N LEU A 39 3.77 6.32 -18.74
CA LEU A 39 5.20 6.44 -18.98
C LEU A 39 5.93 5.08 -19.12
N GLY A 40 5.20 3.97 -19.02
CA GLY A 40 5.71 2.63 -19.24
C GLY A 40 6.23 1.93 -17.99
N ALA A 41 5.83 2.36 -16.79
CA ALA A 41 6.13 1.60 -15.57
C ALA A 41 5.47 0.22 -15.64
N VAL A 42 6.27 -0.85 -15.57
CA VAL A 42 5.80 -2.24 -15.62
C VAL A 42 5.16 -2.65 -14.30
N VAL A 43 5.68 -2.13 -13.17
CA VAL A 43 5.15 -2.30 -11.83
C VAL A 43 5.41 -1.03 -11.03
N ILE A 44 4.46 -0.67 -10.19
CA ILE A 44 4.58 0.44 -9.25
C ILE A 44 4.47 -0.13 -7.84
N ALA A 45 5.42 0.15 -6.97
CA ALA A 45 5.37 -0.27 -5.58
C ALA A 45 5.30 0.93 -4.64
N PHE A 46 4.46 0.84 -3.64
CA PHE A 46 4.32 1.83 -2.59
C PHE A 46 4.98 1.35 -1.30
N ASP A 47 6.04 2.02 -0.88
CA ASP A 47 6.60 1.93 0.48
C ASP A 47 5.82 2.85 1.43
N VAL A 48 4.50 2.75 1.35
CA VAL A 48 3.53 3.54 2.10
C VAL A 48 2.33 2.66 2.41
N ILE A 49 1.72 2.85 3.57
CA ILE A 49 0.50 2.16 3.98
C ILE A 49 -0.65 3.15 4.00
N PHE A 50 -1.72 2.80 3.33
CA PHE A 50 -2.97 3.55 3.31
C PHE A 50 -3.96 2.90 4.29
N ALA A 51 -3.66 3.01 5.59
CA ALA A 51 -4.39 2.31 6.65
C ALA A 51 -5.75 2.93 6.99
N GLU A 52 -5.97 4.18 6.59
CA GLU A 52 -7.19 4.94 6.89
C GLU A 52 -7.84 5.47 5.61
N PRO A 53 -9.18 5.63 5.58
CA PRO A 53 -9.87 6.29 4.47
C PRO A 53 -9.36 7.71 4.24
N ASP A 54 -9.44 8.16 3.00
CA ASP A 54 -9.07 9.53 2.66
C ASP A 54 -10.03 10.55 3.29
N ARG A 55 -9.50 11.35 4.20
CA ARG A 55 -10.25 12.40 4.92
C ARG A 55 -10.83 13.49 4.00
N LEU A 56 -10.32 13.60 2.79
CA LEU A 56 -10.79 14.55 1.77
C LEU A 56 -11.80 13.92 0.80
N SER A 57 -12.26 12.71 1.08
CA SER A 57 -13.34 12.10 0.29
C SER A 57 -14.62 12.91 0.36
N PRO A 58 -15.34 13.06 -0.79
CA PRO A 58 -16.57 13.88 -0.84
C PRO A 58 -17.62 13.47 0.20
N VAL A 59 -17.77 12.19 0.47
CA VAL A 59 -18.69 11.66 1.47
C VAL A 59 -18.37 12.22 2.87
N LEU A 60 -17.10 12.23 3.26
CA LEU A 60 -16.67 12.76 4.55
C LEU A 60 -16.80 14.29 4.61
N ALA A 61 -16.53 14.97 3.49
CA ALA A 61 -16.78 16.41 3.39
C ALA A 61 -18.27 16.75 3.61
N ALA A 62 -19.18 15.95 3.05
CA ALA A 62 -20.63 16.11 3.25
C ALA A 62 -21.06 15.99 4.72
N GLU A 63 -20.32 15.25 5.54
CA GLU A 63 -20.61 15.05 6.96
C GLU A 63 -19.96 16.12 7.84
N VAL A 64 -18.77 16.59 7.49
CA VAL A 64 -17.98 17.53 8.28
C VAL A 64 -18.50 18.98 8.14
N PHE A 65 -18.87 19.38 6.92
CA PHE A 65 -19.37 20.73 6.68
C PHE A 65 -20.82 20.90 7.17
N ARG A 66 -21.01 21.71 8.21
CA ARG A 66 -22.32 21.89 8.88
C ARG A 66 -23.33 22.69 8.08
N ASP A 67 -22.86 23.67 7.31
CA ASP A 67 -23.69 24.68 6.63
C ASP A 67 -24.01 24.30 5.16
N LEU A 68 -23.86 23.03 4.79
CA LEU A 68 -24.26 22.56 3.48
C LEU A 68 -25.78 22.35 3.42
N ASP A 69 -26.42 22.87 2.36
CA ASP A 69 -27.79 22.52 2.02
C ASP A 69 -27.90 21.02 1.65
N GLU A 70 -29.12 20.47 1.77
CA GLU A 70 -29.36 19.04 1.51
C GLU A 70 -29.06 18.64 0.06
N GLU A 71 -29.28 19.51 -0.91
CA GLU A 71 -29.00 19.21 -2.32
C GLU A 71 -27.49 19.03 -2.54
N THR A 72 -26.69 19.96 -2.02
CA THR A 72 -25.23 19.91 -2.11
C THR A 72 -24.69 18.69 -1.35
N ARG A 73 -25.24 18.39 -0.17
CA ARG A 73 -24.87 17.21 0.62
C ARG A 73 -25.13 15.92 -0.14
N ASN A 74 -26.26 15.80 -0.78
CA ASN A 74 -26.62 14.63 -1.58
C ASN A 74 -25.75 14.50 -2.85
N LYS A 75 -25.42 15.62 -3.50
CA LYS A 75 -24.46 15.61 -4.62
C LYS A 75 -23.07 15.10 -4.19
N LEU A 76 -22.56 15.54 -3.05
CA LEU A 76 -21.28 15.07 -2.52
C LEU A 76 -21.31 13.58 -2.17
N ARG A 77 -22.40 13.09 -1.56
CA ARG A 77 -22.58 11.67 -1.24
C ARG A 77 -22.70 10.77 -2.46
N ALA A 78 -23.16 11.31 -3.58
CA ALA A 78 -23.28 10.58 -4.85
C ALA A 78 -21.94 10.46 -5.60
N LEU A 79 -20.92 11.23 -5.23
CA LEU A 79 -19.59 11.11 -5.83
C LEU A 79 -18.85 9.88 -5.30
N PRO A 80 -17.99 9.24 -6.13
CA PRO A 80 -17.14 8.15 -5.65
C PRO A 80 -16.20 8.66 -4.57
N SER A 81 -15.88 7.80 -3.60
CA SER A 81 -14.84 8.13 -2.62
C SER A 81 -13.48 8.23 -3.31
N ASN A 82 -12.59 9.07 -2.77
CA ASN A 82 -11.24 9.19 -3.28
C ASN A 82 -10.49 7.84 -3.23
N ASP A 83 -10.78 7.00 -2.23
CA ASP A 83 -10.21 5.66 -2.13
C ASP A 83 -10.67 4.76 -3.26
N GLN A 84 -11.95 4.88 -3.69
CA GLN A 84 -12.45 4.15 -4.84
C GLN A 84 -11.78 4.59 -6.14
N VAL A 85 -11.58 5.90 -6.34
CA VAL A 85 -10.86 6.44 -7.50
C VAL A 85 -9.44 5.90 -7.56
N MET A 86 -8.74 5.85 -6.41
CA MET A 86 -7.40 5.25 -6.35
C MET A 86 -7.43 3.74 -6.61
N ALA A 87 -8.41 3.02 -6.06
CA ALA A 87 -8.56 1.59 -6.30
C ALA A 87 -8.79 1.27 -7.79
N ASP A 88 -9.53 2.11 -8.51
CA ASP A 88 -9.75 1.95 -9.94
C ASP A 88 -8.46 2.17 -10.75
N ALA A 89 -7.64 3.16 -10.40
CA ALA A 89 -6.32 3.35 -10.99
C ALA A 89 -5.38 2.16 -10.69
N ILE A 90 -5.41 1.63 -9.47
CA ILE A 90 -4.65 0.44 -9.07
C ILE A 90 -5.03 -0.78 -9.93
N ARG A 91 -6.34 -1.03 -10.16
CA ARG A 91 -6.81 -2.16 -10.98
C ARG A 91 -6.36 -2.09 -12.44
N GLN A 92 -6.18 -0.89 -12.96
CA GLN A 92 -5.72 -0.65 -14.33
C GLN A 92 -4.20 -0.76 -14.49
N SER A 93 -3.48 -0.97 -13.39
CA SER A 93 -2.03 -0.98 -13.33
C SER A 93 -1.52 -2.18 -12.53
N LYS A 94 -0.25 -2.55 -12.68
CA LYS A 94 0.40 -3.52 -11.79
C LYS A 94 0.94 -2.79 -10.55
N VAL A 95 0.12 -2.67 -9.51
CA VAL A 95 0.52 -2.01 -8.25
C VAL A 95 0.73 -3.03 -7.15
N VAL A 96 1.84 -2.88 -6.43
CA VAL A 96 2.16 -3.63 -5.20
C VAL A 96 2.10 -2.65 -4.02
N LEU A 97 1.24 -2.96 -3.06
CA LEU A 97 1.09 -2.14 -1.85
C LEU A 97 1.96 -2.66 -0.71
N GLY A 98 2.52 -1.74 0.04
CA GLY A 98 3.29 -2.04 1.24
C GLY A 98 2.41 -2.43 2.43
N GLU A 99 2.93 -3.34 3.24
CA GLU A 99 2.39 -3.71 4.55
C GLU A 99 3.52 -3.65 5.59
N THR A 100 3.21 -3.49 6.86
CA THR A 100 4.24 -3.57 7.91
C THR A 100 3.85 -4.52 9.04
N GLY A 101 4.81 -5.35 9.44
CA GLY A 101 4.69 -6.21 10.62
C GLY A 101 4.81 -5.38 11.91
N LEU A 102 3.95 -5.67 12.88
CA LEU A 102 3.90 -4.99 14.16
C LEU A 102 4.30 -5.95 15.30
N PRO A 103 4.98 -5.44 16.34
CA PRO A 103 5.36 -6.25 17.51
C PRO A 103 4.18 -6.57 18.44
N ILE A 104 3.00 -6.03 18.15
CA ILE A 104 1.77 -6.23 18.92
C ILE A 104 0.66 -6.74 18.02
N VAL A 105 -0.26 -7.50 18.59
CA VAL A 105 -1.48 -7.92 17.90
C VAL A 105 -2.41 -6.70 17.72
N VAL A 106 -2.84 -6.44 16.50
CA VAL A 106 -3.81 -5.39 16.18
C VAL A 106 -5.08 -6.04 15.67
N PRO A 107 -6.25 -5.64 16.18
CA PRO A 107 -7.52 -6.08 15.61
C PRO A 107 -7.60 -5.71 14.13
N GLN A 108 -7.95 -6.67 13.29
CA GLN A 108 -8.14 -6.44 11.85
C GLN A 108 -9.61 -6.18 11.60
N SER A 109 -9.93 -5.06 10.96
CA SER A 109 -11.27 -4.78 10.47
C SER A 109 -11.39 -5.15 8.98
N GLY A 110 -12.43 -5.91 8.63
CA GLY A 110 -12.75 -6.29 7.26
C GLY A 110 -12.24 -7.66 6.82
N ALA A 111 -12.78 -8.14 5.70
CA ALA A 111 -12.36 -9.39 5.09
C ALA A 111 -10.91 -9.30 4.60
N GLN A 112 -10.13 -10.32 4.90
CA GLN A 112 -8.75 -10.38 4.41
C GLN A 112 -8.76 -10.76 2.93
N PRO A 113 -8.03 -10.04 2.06
CA PRO A 113 -7.80 -10.51 0.72
C PRO A 113 -7.02 -11.84 0.77
N PRO A 114 -7.21 -12.71 -0.23
CA PRO A 114 -6.53 -13.99 -0.26
C PRO A 114 -5.02 -13.78 -0.12
N ALA A 115 -4.40 -14.56 0.75
CA ALA A 115 -2.95 -14.56 0.89
C ALA A 115 -2.31 -15.05 -0.42
N VAL A 116 -1.19 -14.46 -0.81
CA VAL A 116 -0.35 -15.04 -1.85
C VAL A 116 0.11 -16.39 -1.34
N GLY A 117 -0.27 -17.48 -2.03
CA GLY A 117 0.15 -18.82 -1.66
C GLY A 117 1.65 -18.98 -1.86
N ILE A 118 2.40 -19.05 -0.77
CA ILE A 118 3.82 -19.43 -0.79
C ILE A 118 3.88 -20.91 -0.44
N ALA A 119 4.27 -21.74 -1.40
CA ALA A 119 4.47 -23.16 -1.16
C ALA A 119 5.83 -23.38 -0.50
N ALA A 120 5.82 -24.05 0.65
CA ALA A 120 7.04 -24.56 1.29
C ALA A 120 7.31 -25.96 0.80
N LEU A 121 8.49 -26.19 0.23
CA LEU A 121 8.98 -27.53 -0.13
C LEU A 121 9.96 -28.01 0.94
N GLY A 122 9.71 -29.19 1.51
CA GLY A 122 10.54 -29.77 2.58
C GLY A 122 10.03 -29.42 3.99
N SER A 123 10.96 -29.16 4.90
CA SER A 123 10.63 -28.86 6.32
C SER A 123 9.93 -27.52 6.46
N ASP A 124 9.09 -27.39 7.51
CA ASP A 124 8.41 -26.12 7.82
C ASP A 124 9.43 -24.97 8.05
N PRO A 125 9.39 -23.91 7.24
CA PRO A 125 10.31 -22.79 7.37
C PRO A 125 9.93 -21.81 8.50
N LYS A 126 8.72 -21.86 9.01
CA LYS A 126 8.19 -20.87 9.97
C LYS A 126 9.08 -20.64 11.19
N PRO A 127 9.69 -21.67 11.84
CA PRO A 127 10.55 -21.45 13.00
C PRO A 127 11.80 -20.62 12.73
N PHE A 128 12.19 -20.46 11.47
CA PHE A 128 13.40 -19.74 11.05
C PHE A 128 13.12 -18.35 10.49
N LEU A 129 11.83 -17.98 10.34
CA LEU A 129 11.44 -16.69 9.79
C LEU A 129 11.31 -15.63 10.87
N PHE A 130 11.61 -14.39 10.50
CA PHE A 130 11.23 -13.23 11.32
C PHE A 130 9.72 -13.19 11.45
N SER A 131 9.22 -13.15 12.70
CA SER A 131 7.80 -13.22 13.00
C SER A 131 7.30 -11.92 13.61
N PHE A 132 6.13 -11.51 13.17
CA PHE A 132 5.37 -10.36 13.66
C PHE A 132 3.98 -10.84 14.13
N PRO A 133 3.59 -10.60 15.39
CA PRO A 133 2.27 -10.98 15.89
C PRO A 133 1.14 -10.14 15.29
N GLY A 134 1.45 -8.93 14.84
CA GLY A 134 0.51 -8.01 14.19
C GLY A 134 0.92 -7.63 12.79
N LEU A 135 -0.03 -7.05 12.05
CA LEU A 135 0.16 -6.58 10.70
C LEU A 135 -0.66 -5.31 10.49
N LEU A 136 -0.02 -4.24 10.01
CA LEU A 136 -0.72 -3.05 9.53
C LEU A 136 -0.88 -3.16 8.01
N ARG A 137 -2.10 -2.98 7.55
CA ARG A 137 -2.52 -3.12 6.15
C ARG A 137 -3.12 -1.84 5.61
N ASN A 138 -3.30 -1.83 4.32
CA ASN A 138 -4.12 -0.81 3.66
C ASN A 138 -5.61 -1.08 3.90
N ILE A 139 -6.45 -0.08 3.63
CA ILE A 139 -7.89 -0.27 3.67
C ILE A 139 -8.34 -1.33 2.64
N PRO A 140 -9.42 -2.09 2.91
CA PRO A 140 -9.82 -3.24 2.08
C PRO A 140 -10.03 -2.91 0.60
N VAL A 141 -10.56 -1.71 0.28
CA VAL A 141 -10.82 -1.31 -1.11
C VAL A 141 -9.54 -1.22 -1.94
N LEU A 142 -8.43 -0.76 -1.34
CA LEU A 142 -7.13 -0.67 -1.99
C LEU A 142 -6.42 -2.03 -2.01
N ASP A 143 -6.45 -2.76 -0.89
CA ASP A 143 -5.87 -4.11 -0.80
C ASP A 143 -6.45 -5.08 -1.82
N ASN A 144 -7.78 -5.02 -2.05
CA ASN A 144 -8.46 -5.87 -3.02
C ASN A 144 -8.20 -5.45 -4.48
N ALA A 145 -7.79 -4.21 -4.71
CA ALA A 145 -7.46 -3.71 -6.03
C ALA A 145 -6.01 -4.03 -6.44
N ALA A 146 -5.10 -4.20 -5.47
CA ALA A 146 -3.67 -4.35 -5.71
C ALA A 146 -3.31 -5.70 -6.36
N ALA A 147 -2.35 -5.69 -7.27
CA ALA A 147 -1.78 -6.88 -7.89
C ALA A 147 -0.96 -7.72 -6.90
N GLY A 148 -0.44 -7.10 -5.85
CA GLY A 148 0.33 -7.74 -4.81
C GLY A 148 0.45 -6.90 -3.55
N ARG A 149 0.89 -7.53 -2.46
CA ARG A 149 1.14 -6.90 -1.16
C ARG A 149 2.41 -7.48 -0.57
N GLY A 150 3.31 -6.62 -0.11
CA GLY A 150 4.59 -7.06 0.44
C GLY A 150 4.99 -6.30 1.70
N LEU A 151 5.67 -7.01 2.60
CA LEU A 151 6.19 -6.43 3.82
C LEU A 151 7.43 -5.58 3.53
N PHE A 152 7.46 -4.36 4.02
CA PHE A 152 8.67 -3.53 4.04
C PHE A 152 9.28 -3.39 5.44
N SER A 153 8.78 -4.18 6.42
CA SER A 153 9.36 -4.23 7.74
C SER A 153 10.83 -4.65 7.68
N ILE A 154 11.70 -3.82 8.24
CA ILE A 154 13.14 -4.07 8.28
C ILE A 154 13.55 -4.25 9.74
N ARG A 155 14.42 -5.22 9.99
CA ARG A 155 15.02 -5.42 11.30
C ARG A 155 16.51 -5.14 11.21
N SER A 156 16.98 -4.18 12.01
CA SER A 156 18.41 -3.94 12.17
C SER A 156 19.10 -5.10 12.91
N GLU A 157 20.36 -5.32 12.60
CA GLU A 157 21.24 -6.20 13.38
C GLU A 157 21.54 -5.57 14.76
N ARG A 158 22.26 -6.30 15.63
CA ARG A 158 22.55 -5.85 17.00
C ARG A 158 23.28 -4.50 17.08
N ASP A 159 24.01 -4.14 16.04
CA ASP A 159 24.75 -2.88 15.92
C ASP A 159 23.95 -1.75 15.28
N GLY A 160 22.63 -1.95 15.01
CA GLY A 160 21.75 -0.98 14.41
C GLY A 160 21.85 -0.87 12.89
N ILE A 161 22.75 -1.63 12.24
CA ILE A 161 22.96 -1.56 10.80
C ILE A 161 22.11 -2.62 10.08
N ILE A 162 21.45 -2.23 9.00
CA ILE A 162 20.67 -3.14 8.16
C ILE A 162 21.59 -3.68 7.06
N ARG A 163 21.87 -4.98 7.09
CA ARG A 163 22.70 -5.64 6.07
C ARG A 163 21.92 -6.65 5.25
N ARG A 164 20.77 -7.06 5.71
CA ARG A 164 19.95 -8.11 5.09
C ARG A 164 18.50 -7.69 5.09
N VAL A 165 17.85 -7.88 3.95
CA VAL A 165 16.41 -7.75 3.82
C VAL A 165 15.86 -9.16 3.59
N PRO A 166 15.00 -9.67 4.48
CA PRO A 166 14.38 -10.97 4.29
C PRO A 166 13.54 -11.00 3.01
N THR A 167 13.59 -12.10 2.27
CA THR A 167 12.72 -12.30 1.10
C THR A 167 11.29 -12.64 1.52
N VAL A 168 11.15 -13.35 2.63
CA VAL A 168 9.87 -13.74 3.24
C VAL A 168 9.93 -13.59 4.76
N MET A 169 8.80 -13.29 5.35
CA MET A 169 8.63 -13.12 6.81
C MET A 169 7.31 -13.74 7.23
N LEU A 170 7.15 -13.98 8.53
CA LEU A 170 5.91 -14.47 9.10
C LEU A 170 5.14 -13.30 9.74
N ALA A 171 3.91 -13.08 9.32
CA ALA A 171 3.02 -12.11 9.94
C ALA A 171 1.66 -12.75 10.19
N GLN A 172 1.19 -12.69 11.44
CA GLN A 172 -0.04 -13.34 11.89
C GLN A 172 -0.09 -14.84 11.47
N ASP A 173 1.00 -15.56 11.68
CA ASP A 173 1.19 -16.98 11.33
C ASP A 173 1.13 -17.30 9.82
N THR A 174 1.10 -16.29 8.97
CA THR A 174 1.10 -16.44 7.52
C THR A 174 2.46 -16.01 6.94
N ILE A 175 3.03 -16.81 6.04
CA ILE A 175 4.26 -16.46 5.33
C ILE A 175 3.90 -15.39 4.29
N LYS A 176 4.59 -14.26 4.34
CA LYS A 176 4.39 -13.13 3.43
C LYS A 176 5.71 -12.74 2.75
N PRO A 177 5.65 -12.37 1.48
CA PRO A 177 6.82 -11.85 0.77
C PRO A 177 7.21 -10.46 1.28
N SER A 178 8.49 -10.11 1.14
CA SER A 178 8.89 -8.70 1.23
C SER A 178 8.37 -7.91 0.03
N LEU A 179 8.29 -6.58 0.17
CA LEU A 179 7.83 -5.69 -0.91
C LEU A 179 8.62 -5.91 -2.21
N THR A 180 9.94 -5.99 -2.11
CA THR A 180 10.84 -6.24 -3.24
C THR A 180 10.56 -7.60 -3.90
N PHE A 181 10.37 -8.64 -3.10
CA PHE A 181 10.13 -9.98 -3.64
C PHE A 181 8.75 -10.09 -4.30
N GLU A 182 7.74 -9.43 -3.73
CA GLU A 182 6.42 -9.35 -4.33
C GLU A 182 6.41 -8.56 -5.65
N MET A 183 7.19 -7.47 -5.74
CA MET A 183 7.39 -6.76 -7.01
C MET A 183 7.93 -7.69 -8.09
N LEU A 184 8.96 -8.48 -7.78
CA LEU A 184 9.52 -9.45 -8.73
C LEU A 184 8.48 -10.47 -9.17
N ARG A 185 7.68 -11.01 -8.25
CA ARG A 185 6.60 -11.96 -8.57
C ARG A 185 5.54 -11.37 -9.50
N VAL A 186 5.19 -10.09 -9.31
CA VAL A 186 4.15 -9.42 -10.12
C VAL A 186 4.66 -9.06 -11.52
N VAL A 187 5.99 -8.90 -11.69
CA VAL A 187 6.61 -8.59 -12.99
C VAL A 187 6.80 -9.85 -13.85
N THR A 188 7.09 -11.00 -13.23
CA THR A 188 7.32 -12.29 -13.92
C THR A 188 6.03 -13.03 -14.20
#